data_74022ffca6d6a6f83f883396e5f619f9
#
_entry.id   74022ffca6d6a6f83f883396e5f619f9
#
_cell.length_a   1.000
_cell.length_b   1.000
_cell.length_c   1.000
_cell.angle_alpha   90.00
_cell.angle_beta   90.00
_cell.angle_gamma   90.00
#
_symmetry.space_group_name_H-M   'P 1'
#
loop_
_entity.id
_entity.type
_entity.pdbx_description
1 polymer ?
#
loop_
_entity_poly.entity_id
_entity_poly.type
_entity_poly.pdbx_seq_one_letter_code
_entity_poly.pdbx_strand_id
1 'polypeptide(L)'
;MKFIHDFYTNKIIFPVILFSLFISLGGCAWKHDEKPALPVTDVAQLRTPQIPQAAMQHWPGSDWWQKYHNPQLNQLVAQALKDSPTIAVVQQRVELAKAQVKMGEANDGPQVNFGADVERQKMSSEGVMGPFALDDPAAGTTGPWYTNGTFGLQGSYELDLWGKNRAEIQSALGVAQAKQAELAEARLLVSSAVVEIFWDLQADMALHQMLLDLREQESVIALTNKQLYAEGVTPSDNDTGSQINLAKIDQQIEASDGQIRILQTSLQAMLGLKSHAIALRPVALPAMQQNLPPSLGYELLARRPDLQAAHWYIDASLSEVDAAHAAFYPTINLMGFLQNDALHMSDLFRGSAQQMGLTAGLTLPIFDSGRLNANLGIVRANSNLSIASYNKAVVDAVSEVVKNASQVQALADENAQQNTVVQGREHIFTLATQRFDVGIYSGAEVAKAKLPLLEEQAKQIQLQGEWISADVRLTRALGGGYRAENTDSLHHG
;
A
#
# COMPACT_ATOMS: atom_id res chain seq x y z
N MET A 1 -33.92 41.31 66.32
CA MET A 1 -33.44 39.92 66.19
C MET A 1 -34.02 39.15 65.00
N LYS A 2 -34.82 39.74 64.10
CA LYS A 2 -35.36 39.12 62.87
C LYS A 2 -34.54 39.41 61.60
N PHE A 3 -33.74 40.47 61.61
CA PHE A 3 -32.96 40.91 60.42
C PHE A 3 -31.64 40.12 60.17
N ILE A 4 -31.14 39.40 61.17
CA ILE A 4 -29.87 38.64 61.03
C ILE A 4 -30.11 37.22 60.51
N HIS A 5 -31.33 36.69 60.61
CA HIS A 5 -31.66 35.31 60.16
C HIS A 5 -31.84 35.21 58.64
N ASP A 6 -32.32 36.28 57.98
CA ASP A 6 -32.55 36.26 56.52
C ASP A 6 -31.29 36.46 55.69
N PHE A 7 -30.21 37.00 56.29
CA PHE A 7 -28.96 37.24 55.58
C PHE A 7 -28.07 35.99 55.46
N TYR A 8 -28.22 35.01 56.41
CA TYR A 8 -27.43 33.80 56.40
C TYR A 8 -28.08 32.66 55.55
N THR A 9 -29.38 32.61 55.50
CA THR A 9 -30.13 31.62 54.70
C THR A 9 -29.98 31.86 53.20
N ASN A 10 -29.92 33.12 52.72
CA ASN A 10 -29.76 33.44 51.30
C ASN A 10 -28.37 33.19 50.79
N LYS A 11 -27.30 33.22 51.64
CA LYS A 11 -25.91 32.98 51.20
C LYS A 11 -25.59 31.48 50.99
N ILE A 12 -26.37 30.56 51.60
CA ILE A 12 -26.16 29.11 51.49
C ILE A 12 -27.08 28.54 50.38
N ILE A 13 -28.31 29.05 50.25
CA ILE A 13 -29.29 28.57 49.27
C ILE A 13 -28.84 28.89 47.84
N PHE A 14 -28.25 30.02 47.57
CA PHE A 14 -27.82 30.42 46.24
C PHE A 14 -26.69 29.52 45.66
N PRO A 15 -25.61 29.18 46.41
CA PRO A 15 -24.59 28.25 45.91
C PRO A 15 -25.09 26.79 45.80
N VAL A 16 -26.03 26.38 46.66
CA VAL A 16 -26.61 25.01 46.60
C VAL A 16 -27.56 24.87 45.39
N ILE A 17 -28.35 25.88 45.08
CA ILE A 17 -29.19 25.90 43.86
C ILE A 17 -28.31 25.99 42.61
N LEU A 18 -27.23 26.76 42.62
CA LEU A 18 -26.27 26.83 41.50
C LEU A 18 -25.55 25.50 41.32
N PHE A 19 -25.16 24.82 42.39
CA PHE A 19 -24.50 23.51 42.35
C PHE A 19 -25.46 22.42 41.91
N SER A 20 -26.72 22.44 42.35
CA SER A 20 -27.75 21.47 41.89
C SER A 20 -28.17 21.71 40.42
N LEU A 21 -28.14 22.95 39.92
CA LEU A 21 -28.36 23.28 38.52
C LEU A 21 -27.18 22.80 37.63
N PHE A 22 -25.94 22.85 38.15
CA PHE A 22 -24.78 22.29 37.47
C PHE A 22 -24.81 20.76 37.36
N ILE A 23 -25.34 20.06 38.36
CA ILE A 23 -25.48 18.61 38.36
C ILE A 23 -26.59 18.16 37.38
N SER A 24 -27.65 18.94 37.22
CA SER A 24 -28.75 18.61 36.30
C SER A 24 -28.45 18.91 34.82
N LEU A 25 -27.49 19.82 34.53
CA LEU A 25 -27.03 20.13 33.17
C LEU A 25 -25.97 19.13 32.65
N GLY A 26 -25.27 18.40 33.56
CA GLY A 26 -24.28 17.40 33.20
C GLY A 26 -24.83 16.12 32.55
N GLY A 27 -26.16 15.93 32.58
CA GLY A 27 -26.80 14.70 32.08
C GLY A 27 -26.96 14.60 30.56
N CYS A 28 -26.80 15.66 29.81
CA CYS A 28 -27.04 15.66 28.37
C CYS A 28 -25.80 15.44 27.49
N ALA A 29 -24.60 15.67 28.01
CA ALA A 29 -23.35 15.52 27.25
C ALA A 29 -22.78 14.09 27.29
N TRP A 30 -23.27 13.20 28.19
CA TRP A 30 -22.65 11.91 28.47
C TRP A 30 -23.46 10.68 28.02
N LYS A 31 -24.35 10.79 27.07
CA LYS A 31 -25.06 9.61 26.57
C LYS A 31 -24.30 9.03 25.37
N HIS A 32 -23.28 8.24 25.65
CA HIS A 32 -22.63 7.40 24.65
C HIS A 32 -23.58 6.29 24.22
N ASP A 33 -24.04 6.34 22.99
CA ASP A 33 -24.63 5.18 22.32
C ASP A 33 -23.47 4.24 21.97
N GLU A 34 -23.12 3.34 22.90
CA GLU A 34 -22.03 2.37 22.74
C GLU A 34 -22.46 1.28 21.76
N LYS A 35 -22.43 1.59 20.48
CA LYS A 35 -22.48 0.52 19.47
C LYS A 35 -21.18 -0.25 19.54
N PRO A 36 -21.23 -1.59 19.71
CA PRO A 36 -20.02 -2.40 19.73
C PRO A 36 -19.29 -2.28 18.39
N ALA A 37 -17.95 -2.35 18.44
CA ALA A 37 -17.14 -2.47 17.24
C ALA A 37 -17.53 -3.72 16.44
N LEU A 38 -17.38 -3.67 15.12
CA LEU A 38 -17.54 -4.87 14.29
C LEU A 38 -16.54 -5.95 14.72
N PRO A 39 -16.92 -7.24 14.66
CA PRO A 39 -15.98 -8.30 14.93
C PRO A 39 -14.92 -8.40 13.82
N VAL A 40 -13.67 -8.61 14.22
CA VAL A 40 -12.58 -8.96 13.29
C VAL A 40 -12.76 -10.41 12.87
N THR A 41 -12.66 -10.69 11.58
CA THR A 41 -12.81 -12.05 11.04
C THR A 41 -11.68 -12.96 11.52
N ASP A 42 -12.04 -14.06 12.16
CA ASP A 42 -11.11 -15.13 12.49
C ASP A 42 -10.95 -16.07 11.28
N VAL A 43 -9.75 -16.11 10.72
CA VAL A 43 -9.42 -16.96 9.55
C VAL A 43 -9.62 -18.45 9.85
N ALA A 44 -9.45 -18.87 11.11
CA ALA A 44 -9.67 -20.26 11.51
C ALA A 44 -11.13 -20.72 11.34
N GLN A 45 -12.07 -19.77 11.30
CA GLN A 45 -13.50 -20.06 11.11
C GLN A 45 -13.92 -20.04 9.63
N LEU A 46 -13.05 -19.58 8.73
CA LEU A 46 -13.34 -19.63 7.31
C LEU A 46 -13.31 -21.06 6.82
N ARG A 47 -14.43 -21.53 6.26
CA ARG A 47 -14.46 -22.81 5.53
C ARG A 47 -13.71 -22.61 4.23
N THR A 48 -12.42 -22.95 4.21
CA THR A 48 -11.64 -22.96 2.98
C THR A 48 -12.12 -24.13 2.10
N PRO A 49 -12.36 -23.89 0.80
CA PRO A 49 -12.52 -24.98 -0.15
C PRO A 49 -11.31 -25.91 -0.07
N GLN A 50 -11.50 -27.20 -0.36
CA GLN A 50 -10.39 -28.14 -0.36
C GLN A 50 -9.34 -27.67 -1.38
N ILE A 51 -8.16 -27.34 -0.87
CA ILE A 51 -7.02 -27.08 -1.74
C ILE A 51 -6.54 -28.43 -2.24
N PRO A 52 -6.25 -28.57 -3.56
CA PRO A 52 -5.66 -29.80 -4.07
C PRO A 52 -4.46 -30.18 -3.21
N GLN A 53 -4.44 -31.42 -2.68
CA GLN A 53 -3.39 -31.95 -1.81
C GLN A 53 -2.09 -32.25 -2.58
N ALA A 54 -1.67 -31.39 -3.48
CA ALA A 54 -0.35 -31.46 -4.09
C ALA A 54 0.66 -30.84 -3.14
N ALA A 55 1.45 -31.69 -2.54
CA ALA A 55 2.33 -31.43 -1.40
C ALA A 55 3.23 -30.22 -1.58
N MET A 56 2.96 -29.14 -0.86
CA MET A 56 4.00 -28.18 -0.52
C MET A 56 4.60 -28.52 0.84
N GLN A 57 5.91 -28.51 0.90
CA GLN A 57 6.62 -28.73 2.14
C GLN A 57 6.96 -27.42 2.87
N HIS A 58 7.00 -26.28 2.17
CA HIS A 58 7.47 -25.02 2.73
C HIS A 58 6.77 -23.78 2.14
N TRP A 59 6.58 -22.75 2.96
CA TRP A 59 6.19 -21.42 2.53
C TRP A 59 7.31 -20.75 1.70
N PRO A 60 6.99 -19.85 0.74
CA PRO A 60 7.99 -19.12 -0.01
C PRO A 60 9.00 -18.42 0.91
N GLY A 61 10.27 -18.39 0.52
CA GLY A 61 11.31 -17.59 1.17
C GLY A 61 11.34 -16.16 0.64
N SER A 62 12.09 -15.27 1.31
CA SER A 62 12.26 -13.87 0.88
C SER A 62 12.81 -13.73 -0.54
N ASP A 63 13.61 -14.69 -0.97
CA ASP A 63 14.25 -14.73 -2.29
C ASP A 63 13.62 -15.80 -3.18
N TRP A 64 12.30 -15.94 -3.13
CA TRP A 64 11.51 -16.99 -3.78
C TRP A 64 11.80 -17.17 -5.28
N TRP A 65 12.24 -16.11 -5.99
CA TRP A 65 12.57 -16.18 -7.42
C TRP A 65 13.85 -16.96 -7.70
N GLN A 66 14.72 -17.18 -6.71
CA GLN A 66 15.94 -17.99 -6.87
C GLN A 66 15.64 -19.47 -7.18
N LYS A 67 14.42 -19.94 -6.90
CA LYS A 67 13.97 -21.30 -7.28
C LYS A 67 14.08 -21.58 -8.77
N TYR A 68 14.11 -20.55 -9.61
CA TYR A 68 14.27 -20.68 -11.05
C TYR A 68 15.73 -20.83 -11.50
N HIS A 69 16.70 -20.73 -10.60
CA HIS A 69 18.14 -20.91 -10.85
C HIS A 69 18.69 -20.09 -12.02
N ASN A 70 18.15 -18.91 -12.28
CA ASN A 70 18.57 -18.04 -13.38
C ASN A 70 19.32 -16.79 -12.90
N PRO A 71 20.63 -16.65 -13.23
CA PRO A 71 21.42 -15.50 -12.79
C PRO A 71 20.96 -14.16 -13.40
N GLN A 72 20.44 -14.14 -14.65
CA GLN A 72 19.94 -12.91 -15.27
C GLN A 72 18.69 -12.42 -14.53
N LEU A 73 17.76 -13.33 -14.22
CA LEU A 73 16.59 -13.03 -13.42
C LEU A 73 16.96 -12.45 -12.05
N ASN A 74 17.89 -13.11 -11.35
CA ASN A 74 18.33 -12.67 -10.03
C ASN A 74 18.89 -11.25 -10.05
N GLN A 75 19.68 -10.90 -11.08
CA GLN A 75 20.23 -9.55 -11.26
C GLN A 75 19.12 -8.52 -11.53
N LEU A 76 18.15 -8.84 -12.39
CA LEU A 76 17.03 -7.96 -12.71
C LEU A 76 16.14 -7.69 -11.50
N VAL A 77 15.79 -8.71 -10.73
CA VAL A 77 15.03 -8.55 -9.51
C VAL A 77 15.78 -7.73 -8.48
N ALA A 78 17.06 -8.00 -8.26
CA ALA A 78 17.89 -7.21 -7.34
C ALA A 78 17.96 -5.73 -7.76
N GLN A 79 18.11 -5.47 -9.05
CA GLN A 79 18.12 -4.11 -9.59
C GLN A 79 16.75 -3.44 -9.43
N ALA A 80 15.64 -4.12 -9.74
CA ALA A 80 14.31 -3.57 -9.57
C ALA A 80 14.01 -3.22 -8.11
N LEU A 81 14.36 -4.10 -7.17
CA LEU A 81 14.17 -3.87 -5.73
C LEU A 81 14.97 -2.66 -5.22
N LYS A 82 16.09 -2.32 -5.89
CA LYS A 82 16.92 -1.18 -5.55
C LYS A 82 16.47 0.11 -6.24
N ASP A 83 16.17 0.06 -7.53
CA ASP A 83 16.10 1.24 -8.40
C ASP A 83 14.68 1.54 -8.90
N SER A 84 13.66 0.71 -8.57
CA SER A 84 12.28 0.90 -9.03
C SER A 84 11.67 2.22 -8.55
N PRO A 85 11.15 3.04 -9.46
CA PRO A 85 10.44 4.27 -9.10
C PRO A 85 9.21 4.02 -8.21
N THR A 86 8.53 2.90 -8.38
CA THR A 86 7.38 2.51 -7.56
C THR A 86 7.78 2.29 -6.10
N ILE A 87 8.86 1.56 -5.86
CA ILE A 87 9.39 1.35 -4.50
C ILE A 87 9.84 2.68 -3.90
N ALA A 88 10.52 3.54 -4.68
CA ALA A 88 10.97 4.84 -4.21
C ALA A 88 9.79 5.71 -3.72
N VAL A 89 8.66 5.74 -4.45
CA VAL A 89 7.45 6.46 -4.02
C VAL A 89 6.90 5.92 -2.71
N VAL A 90 6.78 4.60 -2.56
CA VAL A 90 6.25 3.99 -1.34
C VAL A 90 7.20 4.20 -0.17
N GLN A 91 8.51 4.16 -0.40
CA GLN A 91 9.51 4.49 0.62
C GLN A 91 9.35 5.93 1.15
N GLN A 92 9.08 6.91 0.27
CA GLN A 92 8.82 8.28 0.72
C GLN A 92 7.52 8.41 1.53
N ARG A 93 6.52 7.57 1.27
CA ARG A 93 5.31 7.51 2.11
C ARG A 93 5.61 6.99 3.53
N VAL A 94 6.53 6.04 3.66
CA VAL A 94 7.02 5.58 4.97
C VAL A 94 7.72 6.71 5.71
N GLU A 95 8.63 7.44 5.04
CA GLU A 95 9.33 8.57 5.66
C GLU A 95 8.36 9.72 6.04
N LEU A 96 7.34 9.98 5.22
CA LEU A 96 6.29 10.93 5.56
C LEU A 96 5.53 10.49 6.83
N ALA A 97 5.13 9.24 6.92
CA ALA A 97 4.42 8.72 8.10
C ALA A 97 5.29 8.79 9.36
N LYS A 98 6.57 8.45 9.28
CA LYS A 98 7.52 8.62 10.40
C LYS A 98 7.67 10.08 10.83
N ALA A 99 7.68 11.02 9.87
CA ALA A 99 7.73 12.44 10.19
C ALA A 99 6.43 12.91 10.88
N GLN A 100 5.29 12.35 10.52
CA GLN A 100 4.01 12.61 11.20
C GLN A 100 4.01 12.11 12.65
N VAL A 101 4.60 10.93 12.93
CA VAL A 101 4.81 10.46 14.31
C VAL A 101 5.63 11.47 15.10
N LYS A 102 6.79 11.91 14.57
CA LYS A 102 7.63 12.91 15.23
C LYS A 102 6.91 14.26 15.46
N MET A 103 6.02 14.63 14.54
CA MET A 103 5.19 15.82 14.72
C MET A 103 4.20 15.63 15.89
N GLY A 104 3.57 14.47 16.02
CA GLY A 104 2.72 14.12 17.17
C GLY A 104 3.49 14.19 18.48
N GLU A 105 4.67 13.57 18.55
CA GLU A 105 5.57 13.61 19.71
C GLU A 105 5.99 15.03 20.06
N ALA A 106 6.31 15.86 19.06
CA ALA A 106 6.67 17.27 19.28
C ALA A 106 5.49 18.10 19.78
N ASN A 107 4.26 17.80 19.35
CA ASN A 107 3.06 18.50 19.82
C ASN A 107 2.70 18.12 21.27
N ASP A 108 3.08 16.94 21.73
CA ASP A 108 2.92 16.53 23.14
C ASP A 108 3.94 17.20 24.08
N GLY A 109 5.00 17.80 23.54
CA GLY A 109 6.03 18.53 24.29
C GLY A 109 5.68 19.97 24.57
N PRO A 110 6.43 20.63 25.51
CA PRO A 110 6.26 22.06 25.77
C PRO A 110 6.66 22.88 24.54
N GLN A 111 5.83 23.89 24.22
CA GLN A 111 6.07 24.85 23.13
C GLN A 111 6.57 26.16 23.71
N VAL A 112 7.65 26.71 23.17
CA VAL A 112 8.17 28.04 23.58
C VAL A 112 8.34 28.90 22.34
N ASN A 113 7.71 30.08 22.37
CA ASN A 113 7.74 31.03 21.27
C ASN A 113 8.32 32.37 21.77
N PHE A 114 9.08 33.06 20.92
CA PHE A 114 9.42 34.45 21.09
C PHE A 114 8.46 35.28 20.26
N GLY A 115 7.81 36.25 20.90
CA GLY A 115 6.93 37.23 20.27
C GLY A 115 7.46 38.65 20.47
N ALA A 116 7.22 39.53 19.51
CA ALA A 116 7.45 40.94 19.61
C ALA A 116 6.33 41.66 18.87
N ASP A 117 5.57 42.47 19.60
CA ASP A 117 4.40 43.16 19.08
C ASP A 117 4.46 44.66 19.43
N VAL A 118 3.99 45.48 18.52
CA VAL A 118 3.73 46.89 18.74
C VAL A 118 2.31 47.17 18.33
N GLU A 119 1.49 47.48 19.32
CA GLU A 119 0.08 47.79 19.12
C GLU A 119 -0.15 49.27 19.31
N ARG A 120 -0.89 49.91 18.39
CA ARG A 120 -1.40 51.28 18.56
C ARG A 120 -2.91 51.28 18.46
N GLN A 121 -3.56 51.58 19.57
CA GLN A 121 -5.01 51.56 19.64
C GLN A 121 -5.57 52.86 20.22
N LYS A 122 -6.78 53.20 19.80
CA LYS A 122 -7.59 54.29 20.40
C LYS A 122 -8.53 53.66 21.43
N MET A 123 -8.33 54.02 22.69
CA MET A 123 -9.26 53.62 23.74
C MET A 123 -10.58 54.39 23.65
N SER A 124 -11.69 53.72 23.89
CA SER A 124 -13.00 54.34 24.03
C SER A 124 -13.11 55.00 25.42
N SER A 125 -13.49 56.27 25.47
CA SER A 125 -13.77 56.95 26.72
C SER A 125 -15.01 56.39 27.44
N GLU A 126 -15.90 55.74 26.70
CA GLU A 126 -17.11 55.12 27.23
C GLU A 126 -16.88 53.64 27.61
N GLY A 127 -15.73 53.05 27.30
CA GLY A 127 -15.37 51.68 27.63
C GLY A 127 -14.90 51.52 29.08
N VAL A 128 -14.84 50.25 29.54
CA VAL A 128 -14.48 49.92 30.94
C VAL A 128 -13.11 50.51 31.35
N MET A 129 -12.16 50.55 30.42
CA MET A 129 -10.81 51.10 30.68
C MET A 129 -10.67 52.58 30.37
N GLY A 130 -11.64 53.20 29.70
CA GLY A 130 -11.59 54.58 29.27
C GLY A 130 -11.46 55.60 30.41
N PRO A 131 -12.27 55.55 31.48
CA PRO A 131 -12.17 56.46 32.60
C PRO A 131 -10.84 56.35 33.35
N PHE A 132 -10.27 55.16 33.45
CA PHE A 132 -9.01 54.94 34.20
C PHE A 132 -7.77 55.18 33.34
N ALA A 133 -7.83 54.96 32.03
CA ALA A 133 -6.70 55.12 31.12
C ALA A 133 -6.50 56.55 30.65
N LEU A 134 -7.55 57.41 30.66
CA LEU A 134 -7.49 58.82 30.22
C LEU A 134 -7.00 59.77 31.27
N ASP A 135 -7.11 59.41 32.55
CA ASP A 135 -6.90 60.38 33.68
C ASP A 135 -5.64 60.11 34.53
N ASP A 136 -4.62 59.40 34.01
CA ASP A 136 -3.34 59.27 34.72
C ASP A 136 -2.17 59.95 34.01
N PRO A 137 -2.02 61.26 34.13
CA PRO A 137 -0.88 62.01 33.58
C PRO A 137 0.46 61.61 34.22
N ALA A 138 0.44 60.98 35.43
CA ALA A 138 1.64 60.53 36.11
C ALA A 138 2.23 59.32 35.48
N ALA A 139 1.40 58.44 34.83
CA ALA A 139 1.84 57.34 34.02
C ALA A 139 2.20 57.74 32.57
N GLY A 140 2.15 59.02 32.24
CA GLY A 140 2.41 59.53 30.89
C GLY A 140 1.33 59.15 29.86
N THR A 141 0.15 58.74 30.32
CA THR A 141 -0.98 58.35 29.47
C THR A 141 -1.89 59.54 29.23
N THR A 142 -1.63 60.26 28.16
CA THR A 142 -2.52 61.34 27.68
C THR A 142 -3.30 60.79 26.45
N GLY A 143 -4.32 60.00 26.77
CA GLY A 143 -5.13 59.33 25.74
C GLY A 143 -5.83 60.25 24.76
N PRO A 144 -6.63 59.81 23.77
CA PRO A 144 -7.20 58.44 23.70
C PRO A 144 -6.34 57.39 22.92
N TRP A 145 -5.17 57.78 22.42
CA TRP A 145 -4.30 56.89 21.65
C TRP A 145 -3.16 56.36 22.49
N TYR A 146 -3.05 55.03 22.56
CA TYR A 146 -1.98 54.33 23.27
C TYR A 146 -1.13 53.51 22.30
N THR A 147 0.17 53.51 22.54
CA THR A 147 1.09 52.62 21.85
C THR A 147 1.65 51.68 22.90
N ASN A 148 1.43 50.38 22.73
CA ASN A 148 1.99 49.35 23.60
C ASN A 148 3.03 48.55 22.83
N GLY A 149 4.19 48.34 23.42
CA GLY A 149 5.23 47.44 22.91
C GLY A 149 5.40 46.28 23.86
N THR A 150 5.38 45.08 23.28
CA THR A 150 5.59 43.86 24.05
C THR A 150 6.63 42.99 23.33
N PHE A 151 7.59 42.42 24.03
CA PHE A 151 8.45 41.39 23.52
C PHE A 151 8.86 40.39 24.60
N GLY A 152 8.99 39.13 24.26
CA GLY A 152 9.41 38.11 25.23
C GLY A 152 9.16 36.68 24.81
N LEU A 153 9.33 35.79 25.77
CA LEU A 153 9.10 34.36 25.61
C LEU A 153 7.73 33.99 26.18
N GLN A 154 6.99 33.17 25.45
CA GLN A 154 5.73 32.56 25.89
C GLN A 154 5.86 31.05 25.73
N GLY A 155 5.56 30.32 26.81
CA GLY A 155 5.56 28.87 26.84
C GLY A 155 4.16 28.32 27.07
N SER A 156 3.81 27.21 26.43
CA SER A 156 2.58 26.47 26.70
C SER A 156 2.85 24.98 26.73
N TYR A 157 2.13 24.28 27.60
CA TYR A 157 2.22 22.81 27.71
C TYR A 157 0.87 22.25 28.16
N GLU A 158 0.31 21.34 27.34
CA GLU A 158 -0.89 20.59 27.68
C GLU A 158 -0.49 19.32 28.43
N LEU A 159 -1.03 19.12 29.63
CA LEU A 159 -0.79 17.90 30.43
C LEU A 159 -1.70 16.78 29.92
N ASP A 160 -1.13 15.75 29.31
CA ASP A 160 -1.88 14.59 28.83
C ASP A 160 -2.24 13.61 29.97
N LEU A 161 -3.17 14.02 30.83
CA LEU A 161 -3.63 13.19 31.96
C LEU A 161 -4.54 12.04 31.52
N TRP A 162 -5.27 12.21 30.42
CA TRP A 162 -6.27 11.27 29.96
C TRP A 162 -5.82 10.45 28.75
N GLY A 163 -4.59 10.67 28.29
CA GLY A 163 -3.99 9.91 27.21
C GLY A 163 -4.46 10.31 25.81
N LYS A 164 -5.02 11.51 25.63
CA LYS A 164 -5.44 12.01 24.31
C LYS A 164 -4.26 12.08 23.36
N ASN A 165 -3.20 12.82 23.73
CA ASN A 165 -2.02 13.02 22.89
C ASN A 165 -1.29 11.69 22.67
N ARG A 166 -1.17 10.86 23.71
CA ARG A 166 -0.62 9.50 23.57
C ARG A 166 -1.40 8.64 22.60
N ALA A 167 -2.72 8.70 22.61
CA ALA A 167 -3.57 7.95 21.69
C ALA A 167 -3.42 8.49 20.25
N GLU A 168 -3.30 9.80 20.05
CA GLU A 168 -3.01 10.39 18.73
C GLU A 168 -1.63 9.94 18.21
N ILE A 169 -0.60 9.89 19.06
CA ILE A 169 0.73 9.38 18.70
C ILE A 169 0.65 7.88 18.37
N GLN A 170 -0.09 7.08 19.14
CA GLN A 170 -0.28 5.65 18.86
C GLN A 170 -1.00 5.41 17.53
N SER A 171 -2.00 6.26 17.20
CA SER A 171 -2.63 6.23 15.87
C SER A 171 -1.60 6.50 14.77
N ALA A 172 -0.79 7.54 14.90
CA ALA A 172 0.26 7.86 13.93
C ALA A 172 1.30 6.73 13.79
N LEU A 173 1.69 6.10 14.90
CA LEU A 173 2.57 4.92 14.91
C LEU A 173 1.94 3.74 14.16
N GLY A 174 0.66 3.45 14.39
CA GLY A 174 -0.08 2.41 13.65
C GLY A 174 -0.11 2.69 12.16
N VAL A 175 -0.33 3.94 11.74
CA VAL A 175 -0.25 4.34 10.33
C VAL A 175 1.17 4.15 9.78
N ALA A 176 2.22 4.49 10.53
CA ALA A 176 3.60 4.30 10.08
C ALA A 176 3.95 2.81 9.90
N GLN A 177 3.47 1.94 10.79
CA GLN A 177 3.60 0.48 10.65
C GLN A 177 2.84 -0.05 9.43
N ALA A 178 1.63 0.44 9.18
CA ALA A 178 0.87 0.11 7.99
C ALA A 178 1.65 0.48 6.71
N LYS A 179 2.26 1.68 6.66
CA LYS A 179 3.10 2.11 5.53
C LYS A 179 4.36 1.27 5.35
N GLN A 180 4.94 0.77 6.42
CA GLN A 180 6.05 -0.16 6.36
C GLN A 180 5.64 -1.51 5.74
N ALA A 181 4.47 -2.03 6.11
CA ALA A 181 3.90 -3.24 5.51
C ALA A 181 3.53 -3.01 4.02
N GLU A 182 2.97 -1.84 3.66
CA GLU A 182 2.73 -1.45 2.26
C GLU A 182 4.03 -1.39 1.44
N LEU A 183 5.16 -1.00 2.04
CA LEU A 183 6.47 -1.05 1.37
C LEU A 183 6.91 -2.49 1.08
N ALA A 184 6.67 -3.41 2.01
CA ALA A 184 6.92 -4.83 1.78
C ALA A 184 6.04 -5.39 0.65
N GLU A 185 4.75 -5.01 0.62
CA GLU A 185 3.83 -5.36 -0.47
C GLU A 185 4.31 -4.81 -1.81
N ALA A 186 4.73 -3.54 -1.87
CA ALA A 186 5.26 -2.94 -3.10
C ALA A 186 6.51 -3.68 -3.62
N ARG A 187 7.39 -4.12 -2.72
CA ARG A 187 8.56 -4.95 -3.07
C ARG A 187 8.15 -6.31 -3.63
N LEU A 188 7.14 -6.95 -3.03
CA LEU A 188 6.60 -8.21 -3.52
C LEU A 188 5.96 -8.05 -4.91
N LEU A 189 5.16 -7.02 -5.10
CA LEU A 189 4.53 -6.71 -6.38
C LEU A 189 5.57 -6.43 -7.49
N VAL A 190 6.59 -5.62 -7.20
CA VAL A 190 7.65 -5.31 -8.17
C VAL A 190 8.47 -6.55 -8.51
N SER A 191 8.88 -7.35 -7.51
CA SER A 191 9.63 -8.58 -7.76
C SER A 191 8.81 -9.59 -8.58
N SER A 192 7.52 -9.75 -8.26
CA SER A 192 6.62 -10.63 -9.01
C SER A 192 6.45 -10.19 -10.46
N ALA A 193 6.21 -8.89 -10.68
CA ALA A 193 6.07 -8.33 -12.02
C ALA A 193 7.34 -8.52 -12.87
N VAL A 194 8.52 -8.31 -12.29
CA VAL A 194 9.79 -8.54 -13.00
C VAL A 194 9.97 -10.00 -13.37
N VAL A 195 9.62 -10.94 -12.47
CA VAL A 195 9.70 -12.37 -12.74
C VAL A 195 8.72 -12.79 -13.83
N GLU A 196 7.47 -12.33 -13.77
CA GLU A 196 6.45 -12.58 -14.80
C GLU A 196 6.93 -12.05 -16.17
N ILE A 197 7.29 -10.77 -16.26
CA ILE A 197 7.75 -10.15 -17.53
C ILE A 197 9.00 -10.87 -18.08
N PHE A 198 9.93 -11.28 -17.21
CA PHE A 198 11.12 -11.99 -17.65
C PHE A 198 10.77 -13.33 -18.31
N TRP A 199 9.91 -14.13 -17.68
CA TRP A 199 9.54 -15.43 -18.24
C TRP A 199 8.59 -15.34 -19.42
N ASP A 200 7.67 -14.38 -19.45
CA ASP A 200 6.85 -14.07 -20.61
C ASP A 200 7.74 -13.71 -21.81
N LEU A 201 8.77 -12.88 -21.57
CA LEU A 201 9.73 -12.51 -22.61
C LEU A 201 10.55 -13.71 -23.11
N GLN A 202 10.98 -14.62 -22.23
CA GLN A 202 11.66 -15.86 -22.63
C GLN A 202 10.73 -16.78 -23.42
N ALA A 203 9.46 -16.90 -23.04
CA ALA A 203 8.47 -17.66 -23.76
C ALA A 203 8.22 -17.07 -25.17
N ASP A 204 8.04 -15.73 -25.26
CA ASP A 204 7.83 -15.08 -26.56
C ASP A 204 9.05 -15.16 -27.47
N MET A 205 10.27 -15.09 -26.95
CA MET A 205 11.50 -15.32 -27.72
C MET A 205 11.58 -16.77 -28.24
N ALA A 206 11.18 -17.74 -27.45
CA ALA A 206 11.11 -19.13 -27.87
C ALA A 206 10.01 -19.37 -28.92
N LEU A 207 8.84 -18.75 -28.76
CA LEU A 207 7.76 -18.77 -29.76
C LEU A 207 8.16 -18.12 -31.06
N HIS A 208 8.86 -16.99 -31.00
CA HIS A 208 9.39 -16.32 -32.18
C HIS A 208 10.31 -17.25 -32.98
N GLN A 209 11.21 -17.97 -32.32
CA GLN A 209 12.07 -18.95 -32.97
C GLN A 209 11.26 -20.08 -33.60
N MET A 210 10.20 -20.57 -32.96
CA MET A 210 9.30 -21.59 -33.54
C MET A 210 8.59 -21.08 -34.79
N LEU A 211 8.18 -19.81 -34.81
CA LEU A 211 7.60 -19.18 -36.01
C LEU A 211 8.58 -19.09 -37.17
N LEU A 212 9.85 -18.80 -36.91
CA LEU A 212 10.89 -18.84 -37.92
C LEU A 212 11.09 -20.26 -38.49
N ASP A 213 11.10 -21.26 -37.61
CA ASP A 213 11.22 -22.65 -38.03
C ASP A 213 9.98 -23.11 -38.82
N LEU A 214 8.77 -22.72 -38.45
CA LEU A 214 7.53 -22.95 -39.22
C LEU A 214 7.61 -22.32 -40.61
N ARG A 215 8.06 -21.07 -40.67
CA ARG A 215 8.26 -20.35 -41.93
C ARG A 215 9.23 -21.09 -42.87
N GLU A 216 10.32 -21.60 -42.35
CA GLU A 216 11.30 -22.38 -43.09
C GLU A 216 10.65 -23.66 -43.70
N GLN A 217 9.89 -24.41 -42.92
CA GLN A 217 9.21 -25.62 -43.42
C GLN A 217 8.14 -25.26 -44.46
N GLU A 218 7.32 -24.24 -44.23
CA GLU A 218 6.30 -23.83 -45.20
C GLU A 218 6.93 -23.31 -46.48
N SER A 219 8.12 -22.67 -46.41
CA SER A 219 8.86 -22.24 -47.61
C SER A 219 9.30 -23.38 -48.51
N VAL A 220 9.69 -24.51 -47.94
CA VAL A 220 10.01 -25.76 -48.69
C VAL A 220 8.78 -26.28 -49.42
N ILE A 221 7.62 -26.29 -48.75
CA ILE A 221 6.35 -26.72 -49.35
C ILE A 221 5.93 -25.78 -50.46
N ALA A 222 6.01 -24.45 -50.26
CA ALA A 222 5.65 -23.43 -51.21
C ALA A 222 6.53 -23.51 -52.48
N LEU A 223 7.83 -23.72 -52.30
CA LEU A 223 8.75 -23.89 -53.42
C LEU A 223 8.39 -25.14 -54.27
N THR A 224 8.11 -26.25 -53.59
CA THR A 224 7.71 -27.49 -54.23
C THR A 224 6.38 -27.34 -54.99
N ASN A 225 5.36 -26.73 -54.35
CA ASN A 225 4.05 -26.48 -54.99
C ASN A 225 4.17 -25.59 -56.21
N LYS A 226 5.02 -24.54 -56.16
CA LYS A 226 5.31 -23.65 -57.28
C LYS A 226 5.96 -24.36 -58.47
N GLN A 227 6.91 -25.29 -58.19
CA GLN A 227 7.54 -26.11 -59.22
C GLN A 227 6.54 -27.05 -59.91
N LEU A 228 5.75 -27.76 -59.11
CA LEU A 228 4.72 -28.67 -59.62
C LEU A 228 3.64 -27.96 -60.45
N TYR A 229 3.28 -26.75 -60.05
CA TYR A 229 2.37 -25.91 -60.84
C TYR A 229 3.03 -25.48 -62.16
N ALA A 230 4.29 -25.04 -62.17
CA ALA A 230 5.02 -24.64 -63.38
C ALA A 230 5.18 -25.80 -64.37
N GLU A 231 5.27 -27.04 -63.86
CA GLU A 231 5.32 -28.29 -64.66
C GLU A 231 3.94 -28.81 -65.10
N GLY A 232 2.86 -28.12 -64.68
CA GLY A 232 1.47 -28.49 -64.99
C GLY A 232 0.96 -29.75 -64.25
N VAL A 233 1.63 -30.14 -63.16
CA VAL A 233 1.30 -31.34 -62.39
C VAL A 233 0.19 -31.06 -61.37
N THR A 234 0.14 -29.81 -60.80
CA THR A 234 -0.86 -29.40 -59.80
C THR A 234 -1.59 -28.14 -60.21
N PRO A 235 -2.85 -27.93 -59.72
CA PRO A 235 -3.59 -26.68 -59.96
C PRO A 235 -2.94 -25.49 -59.24
N SER A 236 -3.27 -24.24 -59.68
CA SER A 236 -2.74 -23.00 -59.12
C SER A 236 -3.16 -22.71 -57.68
N ASP A 237 -4.24 -23.34 -57.22
CA ASP A 237 -4.75 -23.16 -55.82
C ASP A 237 -3.78 -23.71 -54.78
N ASN A 238 -3.00 -24.75 -55.09
CA ASN A 238 -1.97 -25.26 -54.16
C ASN A 238 -0.81 -24.26 -53.97
N ASP A 239 -0.35 -23.61 -55.05
CA ASP A 239 0.66 -22.58 -54.95
C ASP A 239 0.12 -21.37 -54.18
N THR A 240 -1.07 -20.88 -54.55
CA THR A 240 -1.75 -19.79 -53.86
C THR A 240 -1.98 -20.09 -52.38
N GLY A 241 -2.38 -21.31 -52.01
CA GLY A 241 -2.56 -21.78 -50.62
C GLY A 241 -1.26 -21.65 -49.82
N SER A 242 -0.14 -22.11 -50.37
CA SER A 242 1.17 -22.00 -49.70
C SER A 242 1.62 -20.52 -49.53
N GLN A 243 1.36 -19.65 -50.48
CA GLN A 243 1.64 -18.23 -50.34
C GLN A 243 0.82 -17.59 -49.23
N ILE A 244 -0.47 -17.93 -49.10
CA ILE A 244 -1.33 -17.49 -47.99
C ILE A 244 -0.77 -17.95 -46.64
N ASN A 245 -0.34 -19.20 -46.52
CA ASN A 245 0.24 -19.73 -45.30
C ASN A 245 1.52 -18.98 -44.92
N LEU A 246 2.44 -18.78 -45.84
CA LEU A 246 3.64 -17.97 -45.58
C LEU A 246 3.30 -16.55 -45.11
N ALA A 247 2.35 -15.89 -45.74
CA ALA A 247 1.95 -14.53 -45.33
C ALA A 247 1.33 -14.52 -43.92
N LYS A 248 0.58 -15.56 -43.51
CA LYS A 248 0.07 -15.69 -42.16
C LYS A 248 1.19 -15.89 -41.16
N ILE A 249 2.19 -16.72 -41.44
CA ILE A 249 3.34 -16.92 -40.57
C ILE A 249 4.15 -15.63 -40.45
N ASP A 250 4.39 -14.90 -41.57
CA ASP A 250 5.07 -13.61 -41.54
C ASP A 250 4.31 -12.59 -40.65
N GLN A 251 2.98 -12.56 -40.74
CA GLN A 251 2.15 -11.73 -39.88
C GLN A 251 2.33 -12.08 -38.39
N GLN A 252 2.43 -13.38 -38.05
CA GLN A 252 2.65 -13.83 -36.67
C GLN A 252 4.05 -13.48 -36.17
N ILE A 253 5.07 -13.54 -37.03
CA ILE A 253 6.45 -13.13 -36.72
C ILE A 253 6.47 -11.63 -36.34
N GLU A 254 5.86 -10.76 -37.18
CA GLU A 254 5.79 -9.33 -36.88
C GLU A 254 5.04 -9.02 -35.59
N ALA A 255 3.95 -9.76 -35.31
CA ALA A 255 3.21 -9.63 -34.04
C ALA A 255 4.06 -10.03 -32.83
N SER A 256 4.81 -11.14 -32.93
CA SER A 256 5.74 -11.61 -31.89
C SER A 256 6.86 -10.60 -31.63
N ASP A 257 7.46 -10.03 -32.67
CA ASP A 257 8.45 -8.97 -32.55
C ASP A 257 7.88 -7.72 -31.82
N GLY A 258 6.64 -7.37 -32.13
CA GLY A 258 5.92 -6.31 -31.44
C GLY A 258 5.76 -6.59 -29.94
N GLN A 259 5.34 -7.79 -29.61
CA GLN A 259 5.14 -8.22 -28.21
C GLN A 259 6.45 -8.25 -27.43
N ILE A 260 7.51 -8.78 -28.00
CA ILE A 260 8.86 -8.77 -27.39
C ILE A 260 9.30 -7.34 -27.03
N ARG A 261 9.12 -6.37 -27.98
CA ARG A 261 9.43 -4.95 -27.72
C ARG A 261 8.59 -4.36 -26.60
N ILE A 262 7.31 -4.71 -26.49
CA ILE A 262 6.42 -4.26 -25.40
C ILE A 262 6.93 -4.78 -24.06
N LEU A 263 7.23 -6.06 -23.95
CA LEU A 263 7.73 -6.68 -22.72
C LEU A 263 9.08 -6.12 -22.30
N GLN A 264 10.00 -5.90 -23.26
CA GLN A 264 11.29 -5.24 -22.99
C GLN A 264 11.10 -3.83 -22.43
N THR A 265 10.19 -3.05 -23.00
CA THR A 265 9.87 -1.70 -22.54
C THR A 265 9.28 -1.72 -21.13
N SER A 266 8.37 -2.67 -20.87
CA SER A 266 7.76 -2.85 -19.55
C SER A 266 8.80 -3.21 -18.51
N LEU A 267 9.73 -4.10 -18.83
CA LEU A 267 10.83 -4.47 -17.95
C LEU A 267 11.75 -3.26 -17.67
N GLN A 268 12.08 -2.47 -18.68
CA GLN A 268 12.86 -1.23 -18.53
C GLN A 268 12.18 -0.24 -17.57
N ALA A 269 10.87 -0.08 -17.68
CA ALA A 269 10.10 0.78 -16.79
C ALA A 269 10.17 0.31 -15.32
N MET A 270 10.06 -1.01 -15.08
CA MET A 270 10.18 -1.59 -13.73
C MET A 270 11.57 -1.37 -13.10
N LEU A 271 12.62 -1.36 -13.93
CA LEU A 271 13.99 -1.16 -13.50
C LEU A 271 14.40 0.32 -13.38
N GLY A 272 13.51 1.26 -13.72
CA GLY A 272 13.80 2.70 -13.69
C GLY A 272 14.84 3.16 -14.71
N LEU A 273 15.13 2.38 -15.73
CA LEU A 273 16.16 2.67 -16.74
C LEU A 273 15.68 3.72 -17.75
N LYS A 274 16.42 4.79 -17.87
CA LYS A 274 16.05 5.93 -18.72
C LYS A 274 16.38 5.74 -20.22
N SER A 275 17.25 4.82 -20.65
CA SER A 275 17.62 4.76 -22.07
C SER A 275 18.47 3.58 -22.59
N HIS A 276 18.52 2.40 -22.01
CA HIS A 276 19.28 1.30 -22.60
C HIS A 276 18.42 0.06 -22.80
N ALA A 277 18.49 -0.52 -24.02
CA ALA A 277 17.88 -1.82 -24.27
C ALA A 277 18.49 -2.89 -23.36
N ILE A 278 17.64 -3.64 -22.67
CA ILE A 278 18.12 -4.77 -21.87
C ILE A 278 18.39 -5.91 -22.85
N ALA A 279 19.67 -6.21 -23.08
CA ALA A 279 20.07 -7.36 -23.88
C ALA A 279 19.92 -8.63 -23.05
N LEU A 280 18.75 -9.27 -23.11
CA LEU A 280 18.53 -10.57 -22.51
C LEU A 280 18.96 -11.66 -23.46
N ARG A 281 19.63 -12.69 -22.90
CA ARG A 281 19.96 -13.91 -23.64
C ARG A 281 18.77 -14.87 -23.53
N PRO A 282 18.36 -15.50 -24.62
CA PRO A 282 17.35 -16.57 -24.56
C PRO A 282 17.82 -17.70 -23.64
N VAL A 283 16.91 -18.15 -22.79
CA VAL A 283 17.13 -19.29 -21.90
C VAL A 283 15.91 -20.21 -21.97
N ALA A 284 16.13 -21.52 -21.76
CA ALA A 284 15.03 -22.48 -21.71
C ALA A 284 14.11 -22.18 -20.52
N LEU A 285 12.81 -22.37 -20.74
CA LEU A 285 11.83 -22.28 -19.67
C LEU A 285 12.10 -23.34 -18.60
N PRO A 286 11.97 -23.02 -17.30
CA PRO A 286 12.24 -23.96 -16.22
C PRO A 286 11.23 -25.10 -16.21
N ALA A 287 11.68 -26.29 -15.83
CA ALA A 287 10.79 -27.37 -15.48
C ALA A 287 10.10 -27.06 -14.15
N MET A 288 8.78 -26.96 -14.18
CA MET A 288 8.00 -26.58 -13.00
C MET A 288 7.70 -27.79 -12.12
N GLN A 289 7.86 -27.60 -10.81
CA GLN A 289 7.45 -28.56 -9.80
C GLN A 289 6.27 -28.00 -9.02
N GLN A 290 5.26 -28.81 -8.77
CA GLN A 290 4.12 -28.41 -7.95
C GLN A 290 4.51 -28.38 -6.49
N ASN A 291 4.31 -27.22 -5.84
CA ASN A 291 4.62 -27.03 -4.45
C ASN A 291 3.55 -26.15 -3.78
N LEU A 292 2.59 -26.71 -3.08
CA LEU A 292 1.52 -26.03 -2.35
C LEU A 292 1.68 -26.20 -0.83
N PRO A 293 1.42 -25.19 0.03
CA PRO A 293 1.45 -25.37 1.47
C PRO A 293 0.34 -26.32 1.95
N PRO A 294 0.61 -27.11 3.00
CA PRO A 294 -0.35 -28.12 3.47
C PRO A 294 -1.59 -27.52 4.16
N SER A 295 -1.55 -26.27 4.58
CA SER A 295 -2.68 -25.56 5.19
C SER A 295 -2.55 -24.05 5.03
N LEU A 296 -3.69 -23.35 4.90
CA LEU A 296 -3.80 -21.89 4.80
C LEU A 296 -4.46 -21.34 6.09
N GLY A 297 -3.83 -21.54 7.22
CA GLY A 297 -4.39 -21.06 8.48
C GLY A 297 -3.91 -19.65 8.87
N TYR A 298 -3.73 -19.42 10.17
CA TYR A 298 -3.18 -18.18 10.75
C TYR A 298 -1.87 -17.72 10.10
N GLU A 299 -1.08 -18.64 9.56
CA GLU A 299 0.17 -18.33 8.90
C GLU A 299 0.00 -17.41 7.69
N LEU A 300 -1.14 -17.50 6.97
CA LEU A 300 -1.43 -16.62 5.84
C LEU A 300 -1.50 -15.15 6.28
N LEU A 301 -2.14 -14.87 7.42
CA LEU A 301 -2.26 -13.52 7.99
C LEU A 301 -0.91 -12.93 8.35
N ALA A 302 -0.03 -13.74 8.95
CA ALA A 302 1.31 -13.32 9.37
C ALA A 302 2.28 -13.14 8.21
N ARG A 303 1.97 -13.71 7.03
CA ARG A 303 2.87 -13.77 5.87
C ARG A 303 2.45 -12.86 4.71
N ARG A 304 1.29 -12.22 4.78
CA ARG A 304 0.83 -11.26 3.76
C ARG A 304 1.00 -9.83 4.26
N PRO A 305 1.83 -9.03 3.59
CA PRO A 305 2.08 -7.64 4.01
C PRO A 305 0.84 -6.73 3.85
N ASP A 306 -0.04 -6.99 2.87
CA ASP A 306 -1.30 -6.27 2.71
C ASP A 306 -2.27 -6.48 3.89
N LEU A 307 -2.37 -7.71 4.40
CA LEU A 307 -3.18 -8.03 5.58
C LEU A 307 -2.57 -7.42 6.86
N GLN A 308 -1.24 -7.42 6.97
CA GLN A 308 -0.55 -6.75 8.07
C GLN A 308 -0.79 -5.23 8.04
N ALA A 309 -0.71 -4.60 6.87
CA ALA A 309 -1.04 -3.18 6.72
C ALA A 309 -2.48 -2.88 7.16
N ALA A 310 -3.43 -3.69 6.70
CA ALA A 310 -4.84 -3.53 7.07
C ALA A 310 -5.08 -3.71 8.59
N HIS A 311 -4.35 -4.64 9.24
CA HIS A 311 -4.40 -4.81 10.71
C HIS A 311 -3.87 -3.56 11.43
N TRP A 312 -2.73 -3.02 11.02
CA TRP A 312 -2.19 -1.80 11.60
C TRP A 312 -3.11 -0.58 11.43
N TYR A 313 -3.88 -0.51 10.34
CA TYR A 313 -4.91 0.52 10.20
C TYR A 313 -6.08 0.35 11.16
N ILE A 314 -6.42 -0.88 11.56
CA ILE A 314 -7.40 -1.10 12.64
C ILE A 314 -6.84 -0.55 13.95
N ASP A 315 -5.61 -0.90 14.32
CA ASP A 315 -4.97 -0.44 15.56
C ASP A 315 -4.87 1.08 15.61
N ALA A 316 -4.48 1.71 14.50
CA ALA A 316 -4.46 3.16 14.35
C ALA A 316 -5.85 3.77 14.58
N SER A 317 -6.89 3.20 13.96
CA SER A 317 -8.26 3.70 14.07
C SER A 317 -8.87 3.51 15.47
N LEU A 318 -8.50 2.45 16.18
CA LEU A 318 -8.91 2.25 17.57
C LEU A 318 -8.26 3.29 18.49
N SER A 319 -6.99 3.60 18.27
CA SER A 319 -6.31 4.67 19.00
C SER A 319 -6.95 6.06 18.76
N GLU A 320 -7.47 6.32 17.54
CA GLU A 320 -8.26 7.54 17.28
C GLU A 320 -9.57 7.57 18.07
N VAL A 321 -10.23 6.42 18.24
CA VAL A 321 -11.42 6.32 19.10
C VAL A 321 -11.06 6.64 20.55
N ASP A 322 -9.93 6.16 21.05
CA ASP A 322 -9.46 6.45 22.42
C ASP A 322 -9.15 7.95 22.57
N ALA A 323 -8.50 8.58 21.58
CA ALA A 323 -8.25 10.02 21.59
C ALA A 323 -9.55 10.84 21.61
N ALA A 324 -10.57 10.42 20.82
CA ALA A 324 -11.87 11.06 20.80
C ALA A 324 -12.64 10.88 22.11
N HIS A 325 -12.48 9.75 22.79
CA HIS A 325 -12.99 9.55 24.17
C HIS A 325 -12.29 10.46 25.16
N ALA A 326 -10.97 10.57 25.10
CA ALA A 326 -10.20 11.44 25.97
C ALA A 326 -10.59 12.93 25.84
N ALA A 327 -11.08 13.38 24.67
CA ALA A 327 -11.53 14.74 24.41
C ALA A 327 -12.78 15.16 25.24
N PHE A 328 -13.49 14.24 25.87
CA PHE A 328 -14.61 14.55 26.78
C PHE A 328 -14.16 14.94 28.18
N TYR A 329 -12.91 14.67 28.55
CA TYR A 329 -12.34 14.99 29.85
C TYR A 329 -11.76 16.40 29.91
N PRO A 330 -11.55 16.97 31.13
CA PRO A 330 -10.96 18.28 31.26
C PRO A 330 -9.52 18.33 30.71
N THR A 331 -9.18 19.35 29.93
CA THR A 331 -7.79 19.64 29.56
C THR A 331 -7.14 20.57 30.58
N ILE A 332 -5.88 20.31 30.93
CA ILE A 332 -5.07 21.16 31.81
C ILE A 332 -3.91 21.73 30.98
N ASN A 333 -3.92 23.05 30.82
CA ASN A 333 -2.89 23.76 30.11
C ASN A 333 -2.05 24.59 31.07
N LEU A 334 -0.73 24.46 31.02
CA LEU A 334 0.22 25.31 31.67
C LEU A 334 0.69 26.39 30.68
N MET A 335 0.58 27.63 31.05
CA MET A 335 1.05 28.78 30.27
C MET A 335 2.02 29.59 31.09
N GLY A 336 3.19 29.88 30.55
CA GLY A 336 4.18 30.73 31.19
C GLY A 336 4.64 31.83 30.23
N PHE A 337 4.96 32.97 30.78
CA PHE A 337 5.55 34.07 30.00
C PHE A 337 6.65 34.78 30.76
N LEU A 338 7.64 35.25 30.04
CA LEU A 338 8.67 36.17 30.46
C LEU A 338 8.82 37.21 29.36
N GLN A 339 8.28 38.41 29.61
CA GLN A 339 8.21 39.44 28.56
C GLN A 339 8.44 40.82 29.17
N ASN A 340 8.79 41.75 28.31
CA ASN A 340 8.76 43.19 28.62
C ASN A 340 7.51 43.77 27.98
N ASP A 341 6.84 44.67 28.72
CA ASP A 341 5.63 45.36 28.29
C ASP A 341 5.73 46.83 28.70
N ALA A 342 5.54 47.76 27.77
CA ALA A 342 5.62 49.18 28.04
C ALA A 342 4.76 50.01 27.10
N LEU A 343 4.10 51.05 27.67
CA LEU A 343 3.33 52.03 26.92
C LEU A 343 4.22 53.05 26.17
N HIS A 344 5.51 53.15 26.53
CA HIS A 344 6.49 53.96 25.83
C HIS A 344 7.63 53.11 25.35
N MET A 345 7.92 53.19 24.07
CA MET A 345 8.97 52.37 23.43
C MET A 345 10.37 52.57 24.04
N SER A 346 10.64 53.78 24.63
CA SER A 346 11.89 54.07 25.33
C SER A 346 12.06 53.29 26.64
N ASP A 347 10.98 52.82 27.22
CA ASP A 347 10.97 52.13 28.51
C ASP A 347 10.95 50.60 28.35
N LEU A 348 10.70 50.15 27.14
CA LEU A 348 10.52 48.73 26.83
C LEU A 348 11.73 47.84 27.22
N PHE A 349 12.94 48.43 27.22
CA PHE A 349 14.17 47.73 27.59
C PHE A 349 14.60 47.95 29.04
N ARG A 350 13.78 48.63 29.86
CA ARG A 350 14.05 48.80 31.27
C ARG A 350 13.62 47.55 32.07
N GLY A 351 14.33 47.26 33.16
CA GLY A 351 13.96 46.21 34.09
C GLY A 351 12.57 46.37 34.73
N SER A 352 12.07 47.61 34.80
CA SER A 352 10.71 47.91 35.27
C SER A 352 9.60 47.51 34.29
N ALA A 353 9.91 47.29 33.03
CA ALA A 353 8.98 46.80 32.03
C ALA A 353 8.84 45.25 32.02
N GLN A 354 9.74 44.57 32.76
CA GLN A 354 9.74 43.12 32.80
C GLN A 354 8.55 42.58 33.61
N GLN A 355 7.84 41.65 33.01
CA GLN A 355 6.80 40.88 33.66
C GLN A 355 6.97 39.39 33.40
N MET A 356 6.62 38.58 34.37
CA MET A 356 6.62 37.14 34.26
C MET A 356 5.39 36.55 34.94
N GLY A 357 4.92 35.44 34.44
CA GLY A 357 3.79 34.76 35.05
C GLY A 357 3.74 33.28 34.65
N LEU A 358 3.13 32.49 35.53
CA LEU A 358 2.77 31.10 35.28
C LEU A 358 1.29 30.94 35.61
N THR A 359 0.55 30.38 34.68
CA THR A 359 -0.89 30.13 34.79
C THR A 359 -1.19 28.68 34.49
N ALA A 360 -1.95 28.03 35.37
CA ALA A 360 -2.55 26.72 35.09
C ALA A 360 -4.03 26.96 34.79
N GLY A 361 -4.44 26.57 33.60
CA GLY A 361 -5.83 26.66 33.13
C GLY A 361 -6.46 25.28 33.03
N LEU A 362 -7.71 25.12 33.49
CA LEU A 362 -8.51 23.91 33.29
C LEU A 362 -9.70 24.29 32.43
N THR A 363 -9.88 23.53 31.35
CA THR A 363 -11.02 23.67 30.43
C THR A 363 -11.79 22.36 30.34
N LEU A 364 -13.09 22.40 30.67
CA LEU A 364 -14.01 21.27 30.54
C LEU A 364 -15.16 21.68 29.61
N PRO A 365 -15.38 20.98 28.47
CA PRO A 365 -16.54 21.24 27.62
C PRO A 365 -17.83 20.81 28.31
N ILE A 366 -18.68 21.77 28.70
CA ILE A 366 -19.98 21.50 29.33
C ILE A 366 -21.09 21.38 28.26
N PHE A 367 -21.05 22.22 27.24
CA PHE A 367 -22.01 22.21 26.15
C PHE A 367 -21.32 22.61 24.84
N ASP A 368 -21.40 21.76 23.83
CA ASP A 368 -20.77 21.94 22.53
C ASP A 368 -21.71 21.63 21.35
N SER A 369 -23.01 21.66 21.59
CA SER A 369 -24.05 21.31 20.58
C SER A 369 -23.91 19.92 19.99
N GLY A 370 -23.27 18.98 20.72
CA GLY A 370 -23.07 17.60 20.29
C GLY A 370 -21.85 17.35 19.40
N ARG A 371 -20.93 18.32 19.27
CA ARG A 371 -19.73 18.23 18.43
C ARG A 371 -18.83 17.05 18.83
N LEU A 372 -18.58 16.84 20.12
CA LEU A 372 -17.75 15.74 20.62
C LEU A 372 -18.42 14.38 20.34
N ASN A 373 -19.72 14.25 20.55
CA ASN A 373 -20.47 13.03 20.22
C ASN A 373 -20.46 12.74 18.71
N ALA A 374 -20.63 13.77 17.88
CA ALA A 374 -20.54 13.62 16.44
C ALA A 374 -19.14 13.18 15.99
N ASN A 375 -18.08 13.79 16.55
CA ASN A 375 -16.70 13.40 16.30
C ASN A 375 -16.43 11.94 16.70
N LEU A 376 -16.86 11.53 17.89
CA LEU A 376 -16.76 10.13 18.34
C LEU A 376 -17.52 9.18 17.40
N GLY A 377 -18.69 9.59 16.91
CA GLY A 377 -19.44 8.85 15.91
C GLY A 377 -18.66 8.68 14.59
N ILE A 378 -17.98 9.71 14.15
CA ILE A 378 -17.13 9.67 12.93
C ILE A 378 -15.96 8.70 13.10
N VAL A 379 -15.17 8.82 14.17
CA VAL A 379 -13.98 7.96 14.35
C VAL A 379 -14.37 6.50 14.59
N ARG A 380 -15.49 6.22 15.27
CA ARG A 380 -16.05 4.87 15.39
C ARG A 380 -16.48 4.28 14.06
N ALA A 381 -17.14 5.09 13.22
CA ALA A 381 -17.53 4.67 11.87
C ALA A 381 -16.29 4.37 11.01
N ASN A 382 -15.23 5.18 11.11
CA ASN A 382 -13.96 4.96 10.44
C ASN A 382 -13.27 3.66 10.94
N SER A 383 -13.29 3.40 12.25
CA SER A 383 -12.75 2.16 12.82
C SER A 383 -13.53 0.94 12.31
N ASN A 384 -14.87 1.00 12.30
CA ASN A 384 -15.69 -0.07 11.73
C ASN A 384 -15.45 -0.26 10.22
N LEU A 385 -15.18 0.82 9.48
CA LEU A 385 -14.80 0.74 8.07
C LEU A 385 -13.44 0.04 7.89
N SER A 386 -12.46 0.33 8.73
CA SER A 386 -11.16 -0.35 8.75
C SER A 386 -11.30 -1.84 9.03
N ILE A 387 -12.12 -2.22 10.03
CA ILE A 387 -12.42 -3.62 10.37
C ILE A 387 -13.13 -4.32 9.19
N ALA A 388 -14.15 -3.70 8.59
CA ALA A 388 -14.85 -4.28 7.45
C ALA A 388 -13.93 -4.46 6.23
N SER A 389 -13.02 -3.49 6.00
CA SER A 389 -12.02 -3.55 4.92
C SER A 389 -11.03 -4.69 5.14
N TYR A 390 -10.54 -4.85 6.37
CA TYR A 390 -9.70 -5.99 6.75
C TYR A 390 -10.43 -7.33 6.55
N ASN A 391 -11.66 -7.45 7.04
CA ASN A 391 -12.45 -8.66 6.88
C ASN A 391 -12.64 -9.04 5.41
N LYS A 392 -12.89 -8.04 4.56
CA LYS A 392 -12.94 -8.24 3.10
C LYS A 392 -11.58 -8.70 2.56
N ALA A 393 -10.49 -8.04 2.93
CA ALA A 393 -9.15 -8.39 2.47
C ALA A 393 -8.75 -9.83 2.84
N VAL A 394 -9.14 -10.30 4.03
CA VAL A 394 -8.95 -11.69 4.46
C VAL A 394 -9.67 -12.68 3.54
N VAL A 395 -10.94 -12.42 3.24
CA VAL A 395 -11.73 -13.28 2.33
C VAL A 395 -11.13 -13.28 0.92
N ASP A 396 -10.76 -12.10 0.41
CA ASP A 396 -10.13 -11.96 -0.91
C ASP A 396 -8.79 -12.70 -0.97
N ALA A 397 -7.97 -12.61 0.07
CA ALA A 397 -6.69 -13.30 0.17
C ALA A 397 -6.83 -14.83 0.11
N VAL A 398 -7.76 -15.39 0.86
CA VAL A 398 -8.05 -16.84 0.82
C VAL A 398 -8.54 -17.26 -0.56
N SER A 399 -9.48 -16.49 -1.14
CA SER A 399 -10.01 -16.74 -2.47
C SER A 399 -8.91 -16.68 -3.55
N GLU A 400 -8.00 -15.71 -3.46
CA GLU A 400 -6.86 -15.54 -4.38
C GLU A 400 -5.93 -16.76 -4.34
N VAL A 401 -5.58 -17.24 -3.15
CA VAL A 401 -4.72 -18.43 -3.01
C VAL A 401 -5.39 -19.65 -3.60
N VAL A 402 -6.66 -19.91 -3.28
CA VAL A 402 -7.40 -21.08 -3.80
C VAL A 402 -7.51 -21.03 -5.32
N LYS A 403 -7.84 -19.85 -5.89
CA LYS A 403 -7.92 -19.63 -7.34
C LYS A 403 -6.57 -19.90 -8.02
N ASN A 404 -5.49 -19.31 -7.53
CA ASN A 404 -4.16 -19.49 -8.15
C ASN A 404 -3.65 -20.92 -7.98
N ALA A 405 -3.89 -21.57 -6.85
CA ALA A 405 -3.56 -22.99 -6.65
C ALA A 405 -4.30 -23.92 -7.63
N SER A 406 -5.59 -23.67 -7.85
CA SER A 406 -6.39 -24.42 -8.81
C SER A 406 -5.90 -24.19 -10.25
N GLN A 407 -5.49 -22.96 -10.58
CA GLN A 407 -4.94 -22.63 -11.90
C GLN A 407 -3.61 -23.35 -12.15
N VAL A 408 -2.70 -23.36 -11.17
CA VAL A 408 -1.42 -24.08 -11.26
C VAL A 408 -1.67 -25.58 -11.48
N GLN A 409 -2.62 -26.18 -10.76
CA GLN A 409 -2.95 -27.60 -10.92
C GLN A 409 -3.52 -27.90 -12.32
N ALA A 410 -4.47 -27.08 -12.79
CA ALA A 410 -5.08 -27.27 -14.12
C ALA A 410 -4.03 -27.18 -15.24
N LEU A 411 -3.13 -26.18 -15.18
CA LEU A 411 -2.06 -26.01 -16.16
C LEU A 411 -1.04 -27.17 -16.12
N ALA A 412 -0.76 -27.71 -14.93
CA ALA A 412 0.10 -28.89 -14.80
C ALA A 412 -0.50 -30.11 -15.47
N ASP A 413 -1.80 -30.36 -15.25
CA ASP A 413 -2.51 -31.49 -15.86
C ASP A 413 -2.60 -31.32 -17.40
N GLU A 414 -2.88 -30.07 -17.87
CA GLU A 414 -2.89 -29.76 -19.30
C GLU A 414 -1.52 -29.98 -19.96
N ASN A 415 -0.44 -29.48 -19.32
CA ASN A 415 0.92 -29.67 -19.82
C ASN A 415 1.34 -31.15 -19.89
N ALA A 416 0.88 -31.99 -18.95
CA ALA A 416 1.13 -33.41 -18.99
C ALA A 416 0.47 -34.07 -20.23
N GLN A 417 -0.75 -33.65 -20.59
CA GLN A 417 -1.41 -34.12 -21.81
C GLN A 417 -0.73 -33.58 -23.08
N GLN A 418 -0.31 -32.29 -23.08
CA GLN A 418 0.40 -31.70 -24.20
C GLN A 418 1.73 -32.40 -24.48
N ASN A 419 2.45 -32.83 -23.44
CA ASN A 419 3.67 -33.63 -23.61
C ASN A 419 3.37 -34.96 -24.40
N THR A 420 2.25 -35.61 -24.13
CA THR A 420 1.84 -36.80 -24.88
C THR A 420 1.55 -36.52 -26.35
N VAL A 421 0.91 -35.37 -26.63
CA VAL A 421 0.64 -34.92 -28.00
C VAL A 421 1.94 -34.64 -28.75
N VAL A 422 2.87 -33.91 -28.13
CA VAL A 422 4.18 -33.58 -28.73
C VAL A 422 4.96 -34.86 -29.04
N GLN A 423 5.04 -35.81 -28.10
CA GLN A 423 5.70 -37.11 -28.33
C GLN A 423 5.07 -37.89 -29.50
N GLY A 424 3.73 -37.88 -29.61
CA GLY A 424 3.04 -38.48 -30.74
C GLY A 424 3.39 -37.85 -32.09
N ARG A 425 3.45 -36.51 -32.14
CA ARG A 425 3.87 -35.75 -33.33
C ARG A 425 5.32 -36.01 -33.71
N GLU A 426 6.20 -36.07 -32.72
CA GLU A 426 7.63 -36.38 -32.89
C GLU A 426 7.85 -37.78 -33.49
N HIS A 427 7.07 -38.76 -33.04
CA HIS A 427 7.10 -40.10 -33.62
C HIS A 427 6.64 -40.08 -35.08
N ILE A 428 5.55 -39.37 -35.43
CA ILE A 428 5.08 -39.23 -36.83
C ILE A 428 6.15 -38.56 -37.69
N PHE A 429 6.78 -37.50 -37.22
CA PHE A 429 7.87 -36.84 -37.93
C PHE A 429 9.08 -37.75 -38.16
N THR A 430 9.46 -38.54 -37.14
CA THR A 430 10.55 -39.52 -37.25
C THR A 430 10.23 -40.57 -38.33
N LEU A 431 9.01 -41.08 -38.39
CA LEU A 431 8.59 -42.03 -39.44
C LEU A 431 8.61 -41.38 -40.84
N ALA A 432 8.25 -40.10 -40.97
CA ALA A 432 8.32 -39.38 -42.24
C ALA A 432 9.76 -39.21 -42.71
N THR A 433 10.68 -38.92 -41.81
CA THR A 433 12.13 -38.79 -42.11
C THR A 433 12.70 -40.17 -42.54
N GLN A 434 12.37 -41.26 -41.87
CA GLN A 434 12.83 -42.59 -42.27
C GLN A 434 12.32 -42.99 -43.67
N ARG A 435 11.07 -42.63 -44.04
CA ARG A 435 10.53 -42.85 -45.39
C ARG A 435 11.23 -42.00 -46.45
N PHE A 436 11.66 -40.84 -46.11
CA PHE A 436 12.48 -39.98 -46.97
C PHE A 436 13.86 -40.60 -47.22
N ASP A 437 14.53 -41.14 -46.18
CA ASP A 437 15.84 -41.75 -46.28
C ASP A 437 15.86 -43.00 -47.21
N VAL A 438 14.72 -43.69 -47.30
CA VAL A 438 14.58 -44.85 -48.22
C VAL A 438 13.90 -44.45 -49.55
N GLY A 439 13.77 -43.17 -49.85
CA GLY A 439 13.28 -42.65 -51.15
C GLY A 439 11.75 -42.77 -51.37
N ILE A 440 10.95 -43.04 -50.33
CA ILE A 440 9.49 -43.15 -50.44
C ILE A 440 8.83 -41.75 -50.34
N TYR A 441 9.36 -40.84 -49.49
CA TYR A 441 8.84 -39.50 -49.31
C TYR A 441 9.75 -38.46 -49.96
N SER A 442 9.15 -37.35 -50.38
CA SER A 442 9.86 -36.12 -50.83
C SER A 442 10.20 -35.23 -49.62
N GLY A 443 11.11 -34.27 -49.80
CA GLY A 443 11.41 -33.30 -48.78
C GLY A 443 10.17 -32.48 -48.33
N ALA A 444 9.25 -32.19 -49.27
CA ALA A 444 7.98 -31.52 -48.96
C ALA A 444 7.07 -32.33 -48.06
N GLU A 445 7.06 -33.68 -48.16
CA GLU A 445 6.29 -34.55 -47.28
C GLU A 445 6.88 -34.58 -45.85
N VAL A 446 8.21 -34.56 -45.75
CA VAL A 446 8.89 -34.41 -44.46
C VAL A 446 8.56 -33.04 -43.81
N ALA A 447 8.62 -31.95 -44.60
CA ALA A 447 8.25 -30.63 -44.14
C ALA A 447 6.79 -30.56 -43.66
N LYS A 448 5.84 -31.15 -44.43
CA LYS A 448 4.42 -31.29 -44.04
C LYS A 448 4.24 -32.06 -42.74
N ALA A 449 5.06 -33.08 -42.46
CA ALA A 449 5.01 -33.83 -41.21
C ALA A 449 5.62 -33.05 -40.02
N LYS A 450 6.57 -32.13 -40.28
CA LYS A 450 7.21 -31.32 -39.26
C LYS A 450 6.32 -30.16 -38.79
N LEU A 451 5.51 -29.54 -39.65
CA LEU A 451 4.66 -28.40 -39.30
C LEU A 451 3.78 -28.65 -38.06
N PRO A 452 2.96 -29.75 -38.01
CA PRO A 452 2.14 -29.98 -36.81
C PRO A 452 2.95 -30.29 -35.55
N LEU A 453 4.20 -30.81 -35.67
CA LEU A 453 5.09 -30.94 -34.53
C LEU A 453 5.51 -29.60 -33.97
N LEU A 454 5.93 -28.65 -34.82
CA LEU A 454 6.32 -27.30 -34.42
C LEU A 454 5.15 -26.54 -33.81
N GLU A 455 3.93 -26.68 -34.37
CA GLU A 455 2.70 -26.10 -33.81
C GLU A 455 2.41 -26.60 -32.39
N GLU A 456 2.53 -27.90 -32.14
CA GLU A 456 2.30 -28.48 -30.81
C GLU A 456 3.43 -28.11 -29.83
N GLN A 457 4.68 -27.99 -30.29
CA GLN A 457 5.79 -27.47 -29.50
C GLN A 457 5.59 -25.97 -29.12
N ALA A 458 5.10 -25.14 -30.04
CA ALA A 458 4.75 -23.77 -29.77
C ALA A 458 3.66 -23.66 -28.69
N LYS A 459 2.61 -24.50 -28.80
CA LYS A 459 1.56 -24.58 -27.77
C LYS A 459 2.11 -25.03 -26.42
N GLN A 460 3.06 -25.98 -26.40
CA GLN A 460 3.73 -26.40 -25.16
C GLN A 460 4.51 -25.24 -24.48
N ILE A 461 5.22 -24.41 -25.27
CA ILE A 461 5.93 -23.23 -24.78
C ILE A 461 4.92 -22.24 -24.14
N GLN A 462 3.77 -22.00 -24.79
CA GLN A 462 2.72 -21.14 -24.24
C GLN A 462 2.20 -21.65 -22.90
N LEU A 463 1.85 -22.94 -22.83
CA LEU A 463 1.39 -23.57 -21.59
C LEU A 463 2.42 -23.51 -20.46
N GLN A 464 3.71 -23.67 -20.78
CA GLN A 464 4.78 -23.52 -19.80
C GLN A 464 4.89 -22.07 -19.30
N GLY A 465 4.80 -21.08 -20.19
CA GLY A 465 4.79 -19.66 -19.82
C GLY A 465 3.62 -19.32 -18.90
N GLU A 466 2.39 -19.75 -19.26
CA GLU A 466 1.19 -19.56 -18.44
C GLU A 466 1.32 -20.22 -17.07
N TRP A 467 1.90 -21.42 -17.01
CA TRP A 467 2.13 -22.14 -15.76
C TRP A 467 3.11 -21.39 -14.86
N ILE A 468 4.23 -20.87 -15.41
CA ILE A 468 5.19 -20.06 -14.65
C ILE A 468 4.50 -18.82 -14.10
N SER A 469 3.72 -18.12 -14.92
CA SER A 469 2.99 -16.93 -14.48
C SER A 469 1.95 -17.24 -13.39
N ALA A 470 1.27 -18.39 -13.47
CA ALA A 470 0.36 -18.87 -12.43
C ALA A 470 1.10 -19.20 -11.11
N ASP A 471 2.28 -19.81 -11.19
CA ASP A 471 3.13 -20.11 -10.03
C ASP A 471 3.67 -18.84 -9.34
N VAL A 472 4.04 -17.81 -10.11
CA VAL A 472 4.42 -16.50 -9.57
C VAL A 472 3.26 -15.84 -8.84
N ARG A 473 2.04 -15.86 -9.44
CA ARG A 473 0.83 -15.33 -8.81
C ARG A 473 0.48 -16.08 -7.53
N LEU A 474 0.62 -17.41 -7.52
CA LEU A 474 0.43 -18.20 -6.30
C LEU A 474 1.46 -17.84 -5.23
N THR A 475 2.73 -17.71 -5.59
CA THR A 475 3.81 -17.29 -4.67
C THR A 475 3.51 -15.92 -4.07
N ARG A 476 3.03 -14.96 -4.88
CA ARG A 476 2.59 -13.64 -4.43
C ARG A 476 1.40 -13.74 -3.47
N ALA A 477 0.37 -14.51 -3.83
CA ALA A 477 -0.81 -14.71 -3.01
C ALA A 477 -0.48 -15.34 -1.64
N LEU A 478 0.60 -16.13 -1.57
CA LEU A 478 1.16 -16.68 -0.33
C LEU A 478 2.08 -15.68 0.44
N GLY A 479 2.22 -14.45 -0.06
CA GLY A 479 2.99 -13.40 0.58
C GLY A 479 4.48 -13.35 0.24
N GLY A 480 4.97 -14.13 -0.73
CA GLY A 480 6.33 -14.03 -1.27
C GLY A 480 7.45 -14.10 -0.25
N GLY A 481 7.25 -14.83 0.84
CA GLY A 481 8.27 -14.98 1.89
C GLY A 481 8.33 -13.82 2.91
N TYR A 482 7.39 -12.90 2.87
CA TYR A 482 7.28 -11.86 3.89
C TYR A 482 7.10 -12.48 5.29
N ARG A 483 7.75 -11.88 6.27
CA ARG A 483 7.56 -12.14 7.70
C ARG A 483 7.43 -10.80 8.40
N ALA A 484 6.37 -10.61 9.18
CA ALA A 484 6.26 -9.45 10.05
C ALA A 484 7.49 -9.45 11.00
N GLU A 485 8.22 -8.34 11.05
CA GLU A 485 9.24 -8.14 12.07
C GLU A 485 8.54 -8.12 13.43
N ASN A 486 9.04 -8.90 14.40
CA ASN A 486 8.57 -8.83 15.77
C ASN A 486 8.82 -7.41 16.30
N THR A 487 7.75 -6.68 16.55
CA THR A 487 7.76 -5.27 16.97
C THR A 487 8.26 -5.03 18.40
N ASP A 488 8.77 -6.03 19.09
CA ASP A 488 9.34 -5.88 20.45
C ASP A 488 10.60 -4.99 20.52
N SER A 489 11.17 -4.59 19.38
CA SER A 489 12.39 -3.77 19.35
C SER A 489 12.16 -2.24 19.33
N LEU A 490 10.93 -1.76 19.21
CA LEU A 490 10.63 -0.32 19.11
C LEU A 490 10.17 0.33 20.43
N HIS A 491 10.03 -0.45 21.51
CA HIS A 491 9.69 0.09 22.83
C HIS A 491 10.89 0.45 23.72
N HIS A 492 12.13 0.36 23.19
CA HIS A 492 13.37 0.70 23.90
C HIS A 492 14.28 1.59 23.01
N GLY A 493 13.84 2.83 22.79
CA GLY A 493 14.67 3.83 22.16
C GLY A 493 14.29 5.23 22.64
#